data_da23a04d2bce7640ff9ebf1b35c1d6a8
#
_entry.id   da23a04d2bce7640ff9ebf1b35c1d6a8
#
_cell.length_a   1.000
_cell.length_b   1.000
_cell.length_c   1.000
_cell.angle_alpha   90.00
_cell.angle_beta   90.00
_cell.angle_gamma   90.00
#
_symmetry.space_group_name_H-M   'P 1'
#
loop_
_entity.id
_entity.type
_entity.pdbx_description
1 polymer ?
#
loop_
_entity_poly.entity_id
_entity_poly.type
_entity_poly.pdbx_seq_one_letter_code
_entity_poly.pdbx_strand_id
1 'polypeptide(L)'
;MNLLVLDGNSIVNRAFYGIKLLTTKSGYYTNAIYGFLNILLKLQDTCHPDGVAVAFDVHEPTFRHKQYADYKAGRKPMPQELRAQMPVLKELLAALGYTTVECPGWEADDVLGTLAAACRDSGDTCFIATGDRDALQLAHGGVKVLLARTKMGQAVTDVYDESAI
;
A
#
# COMPACT_ATOMS: atom_id res chain seq x y z
N MET A 1 -6.89 -19.92 -2.29
CA MET A 1 -6.74 -18.66 -3.07
C MET A 1 -5.52 -17.89 -2.56
N ASN A 2 -4.84 -17.19 -3.44
CA ASN A 2 -3.74 -16.28 -3.09
C ASN A 2 -4.21 -14.84 -3.30
N LEU A 3 -4.35 -14.08 -2.22
CA LEU A 3 -4.76 -12.67 -2.26
C LEU A 3 -3.54 -11.77 -2.02
N LEU A 4 -3.30 -10.82 -2.91
CA LEU A 4 -2.31 -9.76 -2.72
C LEU A 4 -3.04 -8.46 -2.32
N VAL A 5 -2.68 -7.92 -1.17
CA VAL A 5 -3.23 -6.66 -0.66
C VAL A 5 -2.08 -5.65 -0.52
N LEU A 6 -2.21 -4.50 -1.17
CA LEU A 6 -1.23 -3.43 -1.06
C LEU A 6 -1.73 -2.34 -0.12
N ASP A 7 -0.83 -1.88 0.74
CA ASP A 7 -0.98 -0.61 1.46
C ASP A 7 -0.68 0.53 0.48
N GLY A 8 -1.73 1.08 -0.12
CA GLY A 8 -1.60 2.05 -1.21
C GLY A 8 -0.85 3.32 -0.82
N ASN A 9 -1.15 3.86 0.35
CA ASN A 9 -0.48 5.08 0.84
C ASN A 9 1.01 4.83 1.13
N SER A 10 1.33 3.72 1.78
CA SER A 10 2.71 3.36 2.08
C SER A 10 3.54 3.12 0.80
N ILE A 11 3.00 2.35 -0.13
CA ILE A 11 3.69 2.05 -1.39
C ILE A 11 3.85 3.29 -2.27
N VAL A 12 2.83 4.15 -2.38
CA VAL A 12 2.93 5.38 -3.18
C VAL A 12 3.95 6.36 -2.60
N ASN A 13 4.04 6.46 -1.27
CA ASN A 13 5.08 7.27 -0.62
C ASN A 13 6.48 6.73 -0.92
N ARG A 14 6.68 5.42 -0.85
CA ARG A 14 7.95 4.78 -1.23
C ARG A 14 8.33 5.07 -2.67
N ALA A 15 7.38 4.97 -3.59
CA ALA A 15 7.58 5.27 -5.00
C ALA A 15 7.95 6.74 -5.22
N PHE A 16 7.24 7.66 -4.57
CA PHE A 16 7.48 9.09 -4.69
C PHE A 16 8.89 9.50 -4.24
N TYR A 17 9.31 9.04 -3.08
CA TYR A 17 10.63 9.37 -2.53
C TYR A 17 11.76 8.53 -3.11
N GLY A 18 11.47 7.40 -3.69
CA GLY A 18 12.46 6.51 -4.32
C GLY A 18 12.83 6.87 -5.75
N ILE A 19 12.03 7.68 -6.43
CA ILE A 19 12.23 8.09 -7.81
C ILE A 19 12.24 9.61 -7.87
N LYS A 20 13.22 10.20 -8.58
CA LYS A 20 13.23 11.66 -8.79
C LYS A 20 11.95 12.11 -9.51
N LEU A 21 11.55 13.35 -9.29
CA LEU A 21 10.39 13.95 -9.92
C LEU A 21 10.46 13.78 -11.46
N LEU A 22 9.42 13.17 -11.99
CA LEU A 22 9.18 13.04 -13.42
C LEU A 22 7.94 13.85 -13.77
N THR A 23 7.98 14.54 -14.87
CA THR A 23 6.85 15.31 -15.40
C THR A 23 6.57 14.94 -16.83
N THR A 24 5.30 15.03 -17.22
CA THR A 24 4.90 15.01 -18.63
C THR A 24 5.27 16.33 -19.29
N LYS A 25 5.20 16.38 -20.62
CA LYS A 25 5.37 17.64 -21.38
C LYS A 25 4.36 18.73 -20.95
N SER A 26 3.21 18.32 -20.42
CA SER A 26 2.17 19.22 -19.91
C SER A 26 2.38 19.65 -18.45
N GLY A 27 3.45 19.19 -17.78
CA GLY A 27 3.80 19.56 -16.42
C GLY A 27 3.15 18.71 -15.32
N TYR A 28 2.51 17.58 -15.64
CA TYR A 28 1.96 16.66 -14.64
C TYR A 28 3.05 15.78 -14.04
N TYR A 29 3.08 15.68 -12.70
CA TYR A 29 4.01 14.80 -11.98
C TYR A 29 3.58 13.34 -12.10
N THR A 30 4.54 12.43 -12.36
CA THR A 30 4.25 11.02 -12.64
C THR A 30 5.16 10.01 -11.93
N ASN A 31 6.15 10.46 -11.17
CA ASN A 31 7.13 9.57 -10.55
C ASN A 31 6.51 8.58 -9.56
N ALA A 32 5.53 9.02 -8.76
CA ALA A 32 4.86 8.14 -7.80
C ALA A 32 3.99 7.09 -8.51
N ILE A 33 3.27 7.49 -9.55
CA ILE A 33 2.44 6.59 -10.37
C ILE A 33 3.32 5.53 -11.04
N TYR A 34 4.42 5.97 -11.67
CA TYR A 34 5.37 5.09 -12.34
C TYR A 34 5.97 4.07 -11.37
N GLY A 35 6.46 4.53 -10.22
CA GLY A 35 7.05 3.67 -9.21
C GLY A 35 6.05 2.72 -8.59
N PHE A 36 4.82 3.17 -8.32
CA PHE A 36 3.76 2.34 -7.79
C PHE A 36 3.43 1.17 -8.74
N LEU A 37 3.25 1.46 -10.02
CA LEU A 37 2.96 0.43 -11.02
C LEU A 37 4.10 -0.57 -11.17
N ASN A 38 5.34 -0.12 -11.13
CA ASN A 38 6.51 -1.01 -11.16
C ASN A 38 6.53 -1.96 -9.97
N ILE A 39 6.25 -1.46 -8.77
CA ILE A 39 6.17 -2.28 -7.56
C ILE A 39 5.02 -3.29 -7.68
N LEU A 40 3.84 -2.83 -8.09
CA LEU A 40 2.66 -3.68 -8.26
C LEU A 40 2.91 -4.83 -9.24
N LEU A 41 3.44 -4.55 -10.41
CA LEU A 41 3.73 -5.57 -11.42
C LEU A 41 4.77 -6.58 -10.93
N LYS A 42 5.81 -6.12 -10.24
CA LYS A 42 6.82 -6.99 -9.66
C LYS A 42 6.25 -7.89 -8.56
N LEU A 43 5.35 -7.37 -7.73
CA LEU A 43 4.66 -8.15 -6.70
C LEU A 43 3.76 -9.22 -7.32
N GLN A 44 3.05 -8.90 -8.39
CA GLN A 44 2.23 -9.87 -9.11
C GLN A 44 3.07 -11.02 -9.69
N ASP A 45 4.23 -10.70 -10.28
CA ASP A 45 5.16 -11.70 -10.79
C ASP A 45 5.76 -12.59 -9.68
N THR A 46 5.91 -12.05 -8.49
CA THR A 46 6.46 -12.79 -7.34
C THR A 46 5.43 -13.67 -6.65
N CYS A 47 4.22 -13.15 -6.44
CA CYS A 47 3.19 -13.79 -5.62
C CYS A 47 2.21 -14.65 -6.44
N HIS A 48 2.11 -14.41 -7.74
CA HIS A 48 1.12 -15.05 -8.60
C HIS A 48 -0.30 -15.05 -7.98
N PRO A 49 -0.83 -13.87 -7.60
CA PRO A 49 -2.09 -13.79 -6.87
C PRO A 49 -3.29 -14.11 -7.77
N ASP A 50 -4.31 -14.72 -7.17
CA ASP A 50 -5.61 -14.91 -7.82
C ASP A 50 -6.46 -13.63 -7.76
N GLY A 51 -6.20 -12.77 -6.78
CA GLY A 51 -6.86 -11.48 -6.61
C GLY A 51 -5.91 -10.42 -6.05
N VAL A 52 -6.16 -9.16 -6.41
CA VAL A 52 -5.38 -8.01 -5.93
C VAL A 52 -6.32 -6.94 -5.41
N ALA A 53 -6.03 -6.42 -4.22
CA ALA A 53 -6.71 -5.27 -3.65
C ALA A 53 -5.69 -4.21 -3.22
N VAL A 54 -6.03 -2.95 -3.41
CA VAL A 54 -5.20 -1.81 -2.97
C VAL A 54 -6.00 -0.99 -1.97
N ALA A 55 -5.55 -0.93 -0.73
CA ALA A 55 -6.18 -0.17 0.34
C ALA A 55 -5.58 1.24 0.42
N PHE A 56 -6.43 2.24 0.49
CA PHE A 56 -6.03 3.63 0.67
C PHE A 56 -6.71 4.24 1.90
N ASP A 57 -5.99 5.14 2.57
CA ASP A 57 -6.60 6.00 3.59
C ASP A 57 -7.56 7.00 2.93
N VAL A 58 -8.64 7.30 3.64
CA VAL A 58 -9.54 8.40 3.26
C VAL A 58 -9.14 9.69 3.98
N HIS A 59 -9.54 10.83 3.43
CA HIS A 59 -9.23 12.16 3.98
C HIS A 59 -10.04 12.52 5.25
N GLU A 60 -10.85 11.58 5.76
CA GLU A 60 -11.68 11.80 6.93
C GLU A 60 -10.95 11.39 8.22
N PRO A 61 -11.22 12.07 9.35
CA PRO A 61 -10.70 11.64 10.64
C PRO A 61 -11.14 10.21 10.97
N THR A 62 -10.18 9.36 11.33
CA THR A 62 -10.46 8.00 11.76
C THR A 62 -10.98 7.98 13.22
N PHE A 63 -11.40 6.81 13.72
CA PHE A 63 -11.78 6.67 15.11
C PHE A 63 -10.63 7.03 16.05
N ARG A 64 -9.36 6.81 15.65
CA ARG A 64 -8.18 7.20 16.44
C ARG A 64 -8.07 8.71 16.56
N HIS A 65 -8.33 9.46 15.48
CA HIS A 65 -8.36 10.92 15.52
C HIS A 65 -9.50 11.46 16.40
N LYS A 66 -10.64 10.76 16.41
CA LYS A 66 -11.80 11.13 17.23
C LYS A 66 -11.57 10.86 18.72
N GLN A 67 -10.83 9.79 19.07
CA GLN A 67 -10.52 9.42 20.45
C GLN A 67 -9.30 10.14 21.01
N TYR A 68 -8.32 10.43 20.18
CA TYR A 68 -7.03 11.02 20.56
C TYR A 68 -6.73 12.21 19.65
N ALA A 69 -6.97 13.43 20.15
CA ALA A 69 -6.81 14.65 19.37
C ALA A 69 -5.39 14.87 18.82
N ASP A 70 -4.37 14.35 19.50
CA ASP A 70 -2.96 14.46 19.10
C ASP A 70 -2.51 13.35 18.13
N TYR A 71 -3.39 12.43 17.78
CA TYR A 71 -3.03 11.34 16.87
C TYR A 71 -2.64 11.87 15.50
N LYS A 72 -1.39 11.62 15.09
CA LYS A 72 -0.79 12.11 13.83
C LYS A 72 -0.71 13.62 13.68
N ALA A 73 -0.97 14.41 14.72
CA ALA A 73 -0.96 15.89 14.67
C ALA A 73 0.39 16.47 14.24
N GLY A 74 1.51 15.80 14.56
CA GLY A 74 2.86 16.24 14.20
C GLY A 74 3.38 15.77 12.85
N ARG A 75 2.59 15.03 12.05
CA ARG A 75 3.00 14.57 10.72
C ARG A 75 3.02 15.72 9.71
N LYS A 76 4.09 15.77 8.90
CA LYS A 76 4.16 16.70 7.78
C LYS A 76 3.04 16.41 6.77
N PRO A 77 2.42 17.46 6.19
CA PRO A 77 1.43 17.25 5.13
C PRO A 77 2.08 16.60 3.90
N MET A 78 1.30 15.86 3.14
CA MET A 78 1.73 15.27 1.89
C MET A 78 2.20 16.36 0.92
N PRO A 79 3.37 16.22 0.25
CA PRO A 79 3.81 17.15 -0.77
C PRO A 79 2.75 17.33 -1.87
N GLN A 80 2.63 18.55 -2.39
CA GLN A 80 1.64 18.84 -3.44
C GLN A 80 1.86 17.99 -4.70
N GLU A 81 3.11 17.74 -5.06
CA GLU A 81 3.50 16.91 -6.21
C GLU A 81 2.99 15.47 -6.07
N LEU A 82 3.00 14.93 -4.87
CA LEU A 82 2.43 13.61 -4.58
C LEU A 82 0.91 13.66 -4.51
N ARG A 83 0.36 14.67 -3.85
CA ARG A 83 -1.10 14.86 -3.71
C ARG A 83 -1.79 14.92 -5.06
N ALA A 84 -1.19 15.60 -6.04
CA ALA A 84 -1.72 15.71 -7.39
C ALA A 84 -1.76 14.34 -8.11
N GLN A 85 -0.86 13.42 -7.78
CA GLN A 85 -0.80 12.10 -8.40
C GLN A 85 -1.80 11.10 -7.81
N MET A 86 -2.26 11.29 -6.58
CA MET A 86 -3.14 10.34 -5.88
C MET A 86 -4.45 10.07 -6.63
N PRO A 87 -5.24 11.07 -7.05
CA PRO A 87 -6.48 10.81 -7.79
C PRO A 87 -6.22 10.10 -9.12
N VAL A 88 -5.17 10.48 -9.82
CA VAL A 88 -4.80 9.89 -11.11
C VAL A 88 -4.40 8.42 -10.93
N LEU A 89 -3.62 8.11 -9.88
CA LEU A 89 -3.25 6.73 -9.57
C LEU A 89 -4.49 5.86 -9.30
N LYS A 90 -5.42 6.36 -8.48
CA LYS A 90 -6.65 5.62 -8.16
C LYS A 90 -7.50 5.38 -9.40
N GLU A 91 -7.65 6.39 -10.24
CA GLU A 91 -8.37 6.30 -11.51
C GLU A 91 -7.70 5.30 -12.47
N LEU A 92 -6.38 5.31 -12.57
CA LEU A 92 -5.62 4.38 -13.38
C LEU A 92 -5.76 2.94 -12.88
N LEU A 93 -5.69 2.71 -11.57
CA LEU A 93 -5.88 1.38 -10.98
C LEU A 93 -7.27 0.84 -11.30
N ALA A 94 -8.31 1.66 -11.18
CA ALA A 94 -9.68 1.28 -11.55
C ALA A 94 -9.80 0.96 -13.04
N ALA A 95 -9.19 1.76 -13.91
CA ALA A 95 -9.19 1.53 -15.35
C ALA A 95 -8.46 0.24 -15.74
N LEU A 96 -7.43 -0.16 -14.99
CA LEU A 96 -6.71 -1.42 -15.18
C LEU A 96 -7.42 -2.63 -14.56
N GLY A 97 -8.56 -2.43 -13.92
CA GLY A 97 -9.36 -3.51 -13.33
C GLY A 97 -8.95 -3.93 -11.92
N TYR A 98 -8.08 -3.18 -11.25
CA TYR A 98 -7.72 -3.45 -9.86
C TYR A 98 -8.81 -2.96 -8.90
N THR A 99 -9.05 -3.74 -7.85
CA THR A 99 -9.96 -3.34 -6.77
C THR A 99 -9.24 -2.38 -5.82
N THR A 100 -9.80 -1.19 -5.63
CA THR A 100 -9.35 -0.24 -4.62
C THR A 100 -10.34 -0.23 -3.46
N VAL A 101 -9.83 -0.16 -2.23
CA VAL A 101 -10.64 -0.17 -1.01
C VAL A 101 -10.33 1.07 -0.19
N GLU A 102 -11.37 1.84 0.11
CA GLU A 102 -11.33 2.96 1.03
C GLU A 102 -12.47 2.78 2.04
N CYS A 103 -12.16 2.89 3.33
CA CYS A 103 -13.14 2.71 4.38
C CYS A 103 -13.22 3.97 5.25
N PRO A 104 -14.27 4.80 5.11
CA PRO A 104 -14.42 6.01 5.92
C PRO A 104 -14.40 5.70 7.41
N GLY A 105 -13.62 6.46 8.17
CA GLY A 105 -13.46 6.29 9.60
C GLY A 105 -12.39 5.28 10.02
N TRP A 106 -11.80 4.56 9.06
CA TRP A 106 -10.75 3.56 9.30
C TRP A 106 -9.49 3.89 8.48
N GLU A 107 -8.35 3.37 8.90
CA GLU A 107 -7.11 3.50 8.15
C GLU A 107 -6.91 2.31 7.20
N ALA A 108 -6.03 2.46 6.21
CA ALA A 108 -5.66 1.35 5.33
C ALA A 108 -5.16 0.14 6.12
N ASP A 109 -4.39 0.35 7.19
CA ASP A 109 -3.89 -0.73 8.06
C ASP A 109 -5.01 -1.58 8.66
N ASP A 110 -6.15 -0.97 9.00
CA ASP A 110 -7.32 -1.71 9.51
C ASP A 110 -7.94 -2.59 8.41
N VAL A 111 -7.94 -2.10 7.17
CA VAL A 111 -8.38 -2.87 6.00
C VAL A 111 -7.44 -4.05 5.76
N LEU A 112 -6.11 -3.83 5.81
CA LEU A 112 -5.12 -4.90 5.68
C LEU A 112 -5.31 -5.99 6.73
N GLY A 113 -5.48 -5.59 7.99
CA GLY A 113 -5.71 -6.52 9.10
C GLY A 113 -6.99 -7.33 8.94
N THR A 114 -8.06 -6.69 8.48
CA THR A 114 -9.36 -7.34 8.23
C THR A 114 -9.27 -8.37 7.12
N LEU A 115 -8.64 -8.03 6.00
CA LEU A 115 -8.46 -8.95 4.88
C LEU A 115 -7.54 -10.11 5.24
N ALA A 116 -6.48 -9.85 6.00
CA ALA A 116 -5.59 -10.89 6.52
C ALA A 116 -6.33 -11.88 7.41
N ALA A 117 -7.19 -11.37 8.33
CA ALA A 117 -8.01 -12.21 9.18
C ALA A 117 -8.98 -13.08 8.37
N ALA A 118 -9.66 -12.49 7.38
CA ALA A 118 -10.58 -13.22 6.52
C ALA A 118 -9.89 -14.36 5.74
N CYS A 119 -8.69 -14.10 5.22
CA CYS A 119 -7.89 -15.14 4.55
C CYS A 119 -7.49 -16.27 5.49
N ARG A 120 -7.07 -15.94 6.73
CA ARG A 120 -6.76 -16.95 7.74
C ARG A 120 -7.96 -17.85 8.04
N ASP A 121 -9.12 -17.22 8.24
CA ASP A 121 -10.35 -17.94 8.59
C ASP A 121 -10.84 -18.86 7.47
N SER A 122 -10.57 -18.48 6.21
CA SER A 122 -10.90 -19.30 5.04
C SER A 122 -9.81 -20.30 4.64
N GLY A 123 -8.63 -20.26 5.28
CA GLY A 123 -7.49 -21.10 4.93
C GLY A 123 -6.77 -20.67 3.64
N ASP A 124 -6.97 -19.41 3.22
CA ASP A 124 -6.32 -18.83 2.06
C ASP A 124 -4.96 -18.21 2.42
N THR A 125 -4.12 -17.98 1.42
CA THR A 125 -2.87 -17.27 1.58
C THR A 125 -3.08 -15.78 1.32
N CYS A 126 -2.63 -14.94 2.24
CA CYS A 126 -2.65 -13.49 2.08
C CYS A 126 -1.23 -12.93 2.01
N PHE A 127 -0.93 -12.17 0.96
CA PHE A 127 0.30 -11.41 0.83
C PHE A 127 -0.01 -9.93 1.08
N ILE A 128 0.59 -9.35 2.10
CA ILE A 128 0.46 -7.92 2.42
C ILE A 128 1.71 -7.19 1.98
N ALA A 129 1.58 -6.27 1.02
CA ALA A 129 2.68 -5.43 0.56
C ALA A 129 2.58 -4.03 1.18
N THR A 130 3.60 -3.64 1.93
CA THR A 130 3.67 -2.35 2.62
C THR A 130 5.12 -1.90 2.80
N GLY A 131 5.32 -0.62 3.05
CA GLY A 131 6.62 -0.09 3.50
C GLY A 131 6.70 0.07 5.01
N ASP A 132 5.63 -0.22 5.73
CA ASP A 132 5.54 -0.06 7.18
C ASP A 132 5.84 -1.37 7.91
N ARG A 133 6.84 -1.32 8.81
CA ARG A 133 7.25 -2.48 9.62
C ARG A 133 6.20 -2.89 10.65
N ASP A 134 5.29 -2.02 11.01
CA ASP A 134 4.22 -2.34 11.97
C ASP A 134 3.29 -3.43 11.45
N ALA A 135 3.19 -3.58 10.13
CA ALA A 135 2.42 -4.66 9.51
C ALA A 135 3.02 -6.07 9.75
N LEU A 136 4.28 -6.17 10.20
CA LEU A 136 4.90 -7.47 10.51
C LEU A 136 4.14 -8.26 11.57
N GLN A 137 3.44 -7.58 12.46
CA GLN A 137 2.55 -8.24 13.44
C GLN A 137 1.45 -9.10 12.80
N LEU A 138 1.15 -8.88 11.52
CA LEU A 138 0.11 -9.63 10.80
C LEU A 138 0.65 -10.93 10.17
N ALA A 139 1.97 -11.15 10.16
CA ALA A 139 2.61 -12.26 9.48
C ALA A 139 2.51 -13.58 10.28
N HIS A 140 1.31 -14.13 10.32
CA HIS A 140 1.04 -15.44 10.93
C HIS A 140 -0.15 -16.14 10.26
N GLY A 141 -0.26 -17.44 10.42
CA GLY A 141 -1.42 -18.20 9.97
C GLY A 141 -1.72 -18.11 8.46
N GLY A 142 -0.69 -18.25 7.60
CA GLY A 142 -0.85 -18.14 6.14
C GLY A 142 -0.75 -16.72 5.58
N VAL A 143 -0.56 -15.72 6.45
CA VAL A 143 -0.32 -14.33 6.04
C VAL A 143 1.19 -14.09 5.90
N LYS A 144 1.61 -13.55 4.76
CA LYS A 144 3.00 -13.16 4.50
C LYS A 144 3.07 -11.66 4.26
N VAL A 145 4.02 -10.99 4.89
CA VAL A 145 4.25 -9.55 4.72
C VAL A 145 5.45 -9.32 3.81
N LEU A 146 5.23 -8.55 2.75
CA LEU A 146 6.25 -8.12 1.81
C LEU A 146 6.59 -6.67 2.10
N LEU A 147 7.75 -6.45 2.73
CA LEU A 147 8.24 -5.09 3.00
C LEU A 147 8.89 -4.51 1.76
N ALA A 148 8.27 -3.48 1.21
CA ALA A 148 8.84 -2.72 0.10
C ALA A 148 9.93 -1.77 0.62
N ARG A 149 11.12 -1.88 0.04
CA ARG A 149 12.26 -0.99 0.31
C ARG A 149 12.83 -0.47 -0.99
N THR A 150 13.48 0.66 -0.93
CA THR A 150 14.30 1.16 -2.04
C THR A 150 15.76 0.93 -1.68
N LYS A 151 16.47 0.18 -2.50
CA LYS A 151 17.90 -0.05 -2.35
C LYS A 151 18.60 0.32 -3.65
N MET A 152 19.51 1.29 -3.58
CA MET A 152 20.27 1.79 -4.73
C MET A 152 19.38 2.21 -5.91
N GLY A 153 18.24 2.88 -5.62
CA GLY A 153 17.28 3.34 -6.64
C GLY A 153 16.37 2.26 -7.21
N GLN A 154 16.45 1.03 -6.72
CA GLN A 154 15.61 -0.08 -7.14
C GLN A 154 14.63 -0.50 -6.04
N ALA A 155 13.42 -0.86 -6.44
CA ALA A 155 12.44 -1.43 -5.53
C ALA A 155 12.84 -2.88 -5.18
N VAL A 156 12.97 -3.13 -3.87
CA VAL A 156 13.29 -4.45 -3.32
C VAL A 156 12.20 -4.82 -2.32
N THR A 157 11.76 -6.07 -2.33
CA THR A 157 10.81 -6.61 -1.36
C THR A 157 11.45 -7.72 -0.53
N ASP A 158 11.32 -7.61 0.78
CA ASP A 158 11.68 -8.69 1.70
C ASP A 158 10.41 -9.40 2.15
N VAL A 159 10.41 -10.73 2.13
CA VAL A 159 9.27 -11.55 2.52
C VAL A 159 9.43 -12.00 3.97
N TYR A 160 8.42 -11.75 4.77
CA TYR A 160 8.35 -12.18 6.16
C TYR A 160 7.12 -13.06 6.35
N ASP A 161 7.34 -14.23 6.91
CA ASP A 161 6.31 -15.13 7.41
C ASP A 161 6.50 -15.34 8.93
N GLU A 162 5.65 -16.17 9.52
CA GLU A 162 5.71 -16.45 10.96
C GLU A 162 7.07 -16.96 11.43
N SER A 163 7.83 -17.64 10.57
CA SER A 163 9.14 -18.19 10.91
C SER A 163 10.28 -17.17 10.81
N ALA A 164 10.03 -16.03 10.17
CA ALA A 164 11.02 -14.99 9.90
C ALA A 164 10.96 -13.80 10.88
N ILE A 165 10.04 -13.85 11.86
CA ILE A 165 9.82 -12.82 12.89
C ILE A 165 10.26 -13.31 14.31
#